data_b33e16c685f7e8849a6c8fa3858e7219
#
_entry.id   b33e16c685f7e8849a6c8fa3858e7219
#
_cell.length_a   1.000
_cell.length_b   1.000
_cell.length_c   1.000
_cell.angle_alpha   90.00
_cell.angle_beta   90.00
_cell.angle_gamma   90.00
#
_symmetry.space_group_name_H-M   'P 1'
#
loop_
_entity.id
_entity.type
_entity.pdbx_description
1 polymer ?
#
loop_
_entity_poly.entity_id
_entity_poly.type
_entity_poly.pdbx_seq_one_letter_code
_entity_poly.pdbx_strand_id
1 'polypeptide(L)'
;DLGAAVVVLDVETAEVRAMIGSPSFFDSRARGQYNAALARRSSGSTLKPFLYALAFDQRVSSPATFLPDVPTPFASYIPENYNRRYQGPVPAGEALAKSLNIPAVRLQRRVGTGRYLDLLQRCGFNSLYRQPQDYGLTLCVGGGEISLLDLAGAYTVFPGLGLWRPPGVLAVAGGDRRSRNRIFSPGAAAAVLEALSTPDHLYRSGVMPRGYYGPSLGYKTGTS
;
A
#
# COMPACT_ATOMS: atom_id res chain seq x y z
N ASP A 1 -24.54 -10.57 1.64
CA ASP A 1 -23.54 -11.11 2.59
C ASP A 1 -22.20 -10.44 2.33
N LEU A 2 -21.61 -9.86 3.38
CA LEU A 2 -20.31 -9.19 3.31
C LEU A 2 -19.21 -10.16 3.74
N GLY A 3 -18.24 -10.43 2.84
CA GLY A 3 -17.02 -11.12 3.20
C GLY A 3 -16.03 -10.15 3.85
N ALA A 4 -15.33 -10.60 4.89
CA ALA A 4 -14.28 -9.81 5.56
C ALA A 4 -13.08 -10.71 5.89
N ALA A 5 -11.89 -10.12 5.87
CA ALA A 5 -10.67 -10.76 6.32
C ALA A 5 -9.80 -9.76 7.09
N VAL A 6 -9.04 -10.25 8.05
CA VAL A 6 -8.13 -9.43 8.86
C VAL A 6 -6.80 -10.15 8.97
N VAL A 7 -5.71 -9.39 8.84
CA VAL A 7 -4.34 -9.85 9.12
C VAL A 7 -3.66 -8.83 10.01
N VAL A 8 -3.08 -9.29 11.11
CA VAL A 8 -2.30 -8.48 12.04
C VAL A 8 -0.89 -9.05 12.12
N LEU A 9 0.10 -8.19 11.93
CA LEU A 9 1.51 -8.55 12.02
C LEU A 9 2.23 -7.70 13.07
N ASP A 10 3.20 -8.32 13.70
CA ASP A 10 4.21 -7.62 14.46
C ASP A 10 5.26 -7.02 13.51
N VAL A 11 5.58 -5.75 13.66
CA VAL A 11 6.50 -5.05 12.75
C VAL A 11 7.96 -5.49 12.93
N GLU A 12 8.37 -5.77 14.17
CA GLU A 12 9.77 -6.10 14.47
C GLU A 12 10.12 -7.53 14.03
N THR A 13 9.22 -8.46 14.28
CA THR A 13 9.42 -9.89 14.00
C THR A 13 8.84 -10.33 12.66
N ALA A 14 7.91 -9.55 12.08
CA ALA A 14 7.06 -9.91 10.95
C ALA A 14 6.23 -11.19 11.21
N GLU A 15 5.98 -11.52 12.46
CA GLU A 15 5.11 -12.63 12.83
C GLU A 15 3.64 -12.27 12.64
N VAL A 16 2.87 -13.21 12.12
CA VAL A 16 1.41 -13.10 12.05
C VAL A 16 0.84 -13.29 13.46
N ARG A 17 0.32 -12.23 14.05
CA ARG A 17 -0.31 -12.25 15.38
C ARG A 17 -1.77 -12.68 15.33
N ALA A 18 -2.46 -12.35 14.23
CA ALA A 18 -3.82 -12.81 13.97
C ALA A 18 -4.09 -12.87 12.48
N MET A 19 -4.85 -13.87 12.04
CA MET A 19 -5.36 -13.99 10.68
C MET A 19 -6.77 -14.55 10.71
N ILE A 20 -7.72 -13.78 10.18
CA ILE A 20 -9.13 -14.17 10.05
C ILE A 20 -9.45 -14.13 8.55
N GLY A 21 -9.83 -15.26 7.99
CA GLY A 21 -10.09 -15.40 6.55
C GLY A 21 -11.55 -15.18 6.16
N SER A 22 -12.48 -15.27 7.13
CA SER A 22 -13.92 -15.06 6.91
C SER A 22 -14.62 -14.67 8.21
N PRO A 23 -15.79 -14.02 8.17
CA PRO A 23 -16.56 -13.66 9.37
C PRO A 23 -17.03 -14.88 10.18
N SER A 24 -17.33 -15.99 9.50
CA SER A 24 -17.81 -17.24 10.13
C SER A 24 -17.39 -18.44 9.30
N PHE A 25 -16.58 -19.31 9.87
CA PHE A 25 -16.06 -20.50 9.20
C PHE A 25 -17.18 -21.50 8.80
N PHE A 26 -18.22 -21.63 9.62
CA PHE A 26 -19.30 -22.58 9.42
C PHE A 26 -20.47 -22.04 8.56
N ASP A 27 -20.40 -20.78 8.14
CA ASP A 27 -21.43 -20.21 7.26
C ASP A 27 -21.16 -20.62 5.81
N SER A 28 -21.86 -21.66 5.36
CA SER A 28 -21.77 -22.16 3.99
C SER A 28 -22.31 -21.16 2.94
N ARG A 29 -23.28 -20.30 3.32
CA ARG A 29 -23.87 -19.28 2.41
C ARG A 29 -22.86 -18.18 2.13
N ALA A 30 -22.12 -17.75 3.15
CA ALA A 30 -21.06 -16.77 3.02
C ALA A 30 -19.71 -17.38 2.58
N ARG A 31 -19.66 -18.66 2.19
CA ARG A 31 -18.43 -19.37 1.85
C ARG A 31 -17.38 -19.28 2.97
N GLY A 32 -17.80 -19.52 4.22
CA GLY A 32 -16.98 -19.28 5.41
C GLY A 32 -15.65 -20.02 5.44
N GLN A 33 -15.52 -21.15 4.75
CA GLN A 33 -14.27 -21.90 4.64
C GLN A 33 -13.25 -21.29 3.64
N TYR A 34 -13.68 -20.29 2.85
CA TYR A 34 -12.77 -19.59 1.94
C TYR A 34 -11.93 -18.57 2.70
N ASN A 35 -10.63 -18.76 2.71
CA ASN A 35 -9.72 -17.83 3.36
C ASN A 35 -9.43 -16.61 2.47
N ALA A 36 -10.19 -15.53 2.66
CA ALA A 36 -10.05 -14.30 1.90
C ALA A 36 -8.73 -13.54 2.20
N ALA A 37 -8.02 -13.87 3.29
CA ALA A 37 -6.71 -13.28 3.58
C ALA A 37 -5.61 -13.79 2.63
N LEU A 38 -5.79 -14.98 2.04
CA LEU A 38 -4.87 -15.57 1.07
C LEU A 38 -5.32 -15.40 -0.38
N ALA A 39 -6.56 -14.98 -0.58
CA ALA A 39 -7.12 -14.77 -1.91
C ALA A 39 -6.46 -13.59 -2.63
N ARG A 40 -6.12 -13.78 -3.90
CA ARG A 40 -5.60 -12.70 -4.75
C ARG A 40 -6.76 -11.84 -5.23
N ARG A 41 -6.65 -10.54 -4.98
CA ARG A 41 -7.63 -9.53 -5.38
C ARG A 41 -6.93 -8.28 -5.85
N SER A 42 -7.62 -7.46 -6.63
CA SER A 42 -7.13 -6.13 -6.97
C SER A 42 -6.69 -5.38 -5.71
N SER A 43 -5.49 -4.82 -5.76
CA SER A 43 -4.91 -4.04 -4.67
C SER A 43 -5.58 -2.66 -4.50
N GLY A 44 -6.32 -2.21 -5.50
CA GLY A 44 -6.77 -0.83 -5.55
C GLY A 44 -5.62 0.16 -5.34
N SER A 45 -5.84 1.15 -4.51
CA SER A 45 -4.84 2.19 -4.20
C SER A 45 -3.84 1.81 -3.09
N THR A 46 -3.87 0.58 -2.56
CA THR A 46 -3.00 0.20 -1.43
C THR A 46 -1.53 0.07 -1.82
N LEU A 47 -1.20 -0.03 -3.11
CA LEU A 47 0.18 -0.05 -3.58
C LEU A 47 0.82 1.35 -3.75
N LYS A 48 0.04 2.44 -3.72
CA LYS A 48 0.57 3.81 -3.87
C LYS A 48 1.69 4.17 -2.90
N PRO A 49 1.64 3.82 -1.59
CA PRO A 49 2.73 4.14 -0.66
C PRO A 49 4.10 3.65 -1.13
N PHE A 50 4.16 2.46 -1.72
CA PHE A 50 5.41 1.90 -2.26
C PHE A 50 5.94 2.71 -3.45
N LEU A 51 5.06 3.20 -4.32
CA LEU A 51 5.43 4.08 -5.44
C LEU A 51 5.99 5.41 -4.95
N TYR A 52 5.32 6.04 -3.98
CA TYR A 52 5.78 7.31 -3.43
C TYR A 52 7.10 7.15 -2.68
N ALA A 53 7.26 6.08 -1.88
CA ALA A 53 8.53 5.77 -1.24
C ALA A 53 9.67 5.60 -2.25
N LEU A 54 9.42 4.87 -3.34
CA LEU A 54 10.40 4.70 -4.42
C LEU A 54 10.77 6.03 -5.07
N ALA A 55 9.77 6.87 -5.34
CA ALA A 55 10.01 8.19 -5.94
C ALA A 55 10.79 9.11 -5.02
N PHE A 56 10.55 9.07 -3.71
CA PHE A 56 11.29 9.85 -2.71
C PHE A 56 12.72 9.32 -2.56
N ASP A 57 12.89 8.01 -2.52
CA ASP A 57 14.18 7.35 -2.40
C ASP A 57 15.10 7.65 -3.60
N GLN A 58 14.52 7.64 -4.81
CA GLN A 58 15.22 7.98 -6.05
C GLN A 58 15.33 9.49 -6.33
N ARG A 59 14.83 10.35 -5.43
CA ARG A 59 14.80 11.81 -5.60
C ARG A 59 14.06 12.28 -6.87
N VAL A 60 13.16 11.46 -7.41
CA VAL A 60 12.25 11.83 -8.50
C VAL A 60 11.18 12.82 -8.02
N SER A 61 10.85 12.75 -6.73
CA SER A 61 9.91 13.62 -6.03
C SER A 61 10.31 13.72 -4.55
N SER A 62 9.72 14.67 -3.85
CA SER A 62 9.73 14.79 -2.39
C SER A 62 8.31 15.00 -1.88
N PRO A 63 8.03 14.86 -0.58
CA PRO A 63 6.68 15.13 -0.04
C PRO A 63 6.13 16.51 -0.39
N ALA A 64 7.01 17.52 -0.50
CA ALA A 64 6.67 18.90 -0.84
C ALA A 64 6.59 19.18 -2.36
N THR A 65 7.00 18.23 -3.21
CA THR A 65 6.93 18.42 -4.67
C THR A 65 5.48 18.51 -5.12
N PHE A 66 5.14 19.59 -5.85
CA PHE A 66 3.81 19.75 -6.42
C PHE A 66 3.62 18.79 -7.63
N LEU A 67 2.60 17.98 -7.57
CA LEU A 67 2.16 17.08 -8.63
C LEU A 67 0.84 17.60 -9.21
N PRO A 68 0.70 17.70 -10.55
CA PRO A 68 -0.56 18.13 -11.16
C PRO A 68 -1.66 17.08 -10.99
N ASP A 69 -2.78 17.47 -10.36
CA ASP A 69 -4.03 16.71 -10.31
C ASP A 69 -5.04 17.36 -11.25
N VAL A 70 -4.82 17.15 -12.54
CA VAL A 70 -5.66 17.67 -13.63
C VAL A 70 -5.95 16.56 -14.65
N PRO A 71 -7.08 16.60 -15.35
CA PRO A 71 -7.41 15.61 -16.40
C PRO A 71 -6.21 15.41 -17.34
N THR A 72 -5.76 14.18 -17.47
CA THR A 72 -4.56 13.87 -18.25
C THR A 72 -4.71 12.53 -18.94
N PRO A 73 -4.74 12.52 -20.28
CA PRO A 73 -4.70 11.26 -21.02
C PRO A 73 -3.27 10.70 -21.03
N PHE A 74 -3.17 9.37 -20.91
CA PHE A 74 -1.95 8.59 -21.06
C PHE A 74 -2.17 7.56 -22.16
N ALA A 75 -1.98 7.94 -23.41
CA ALA A 75 -2.37 7.15 -24.58
C ALA A 75 -3.86 6.76 -24.52
N SER A 76 -4.17 5.47 -24.45
CA SER A 76 -5.55 4.96 -24.33
C SER A 76 -6.10 4.95 -22.89
N TYR A 77 -5.29 5.32 -21.89
CA TYR A 77 -5.70 5.31 -20.49
C TYR A 77 -5.93 6.73 -19.97
N ILE A 78 -7.13 6.98 -19.46
CA ILE A 78 -7.52 8.26 -18.85
C ILE A 78 -7.88 7.98 -17.38
N PRO A 79 -6.95 8.21 -16.43
CA PRO A 79 -7.24 8.03 -15.01
C PRO A 79 -8.19 9.11 -14.51
N GLU A 80 -9.13 8.72 -13.66
CA GLU A 80 -10.00 9.63 -12.91
C GLU A 80 -9.78 9.46 -11.42
N ASN A 81 -9.96 10.54 -10.64
CA ASN A 81 -10.07 10.43 -9.19
C ASN A 81 -11.43 9.81 -8.82
N TYR A 82 -11.48 9.12 -7.66
CA TYR A 82 -12.69 8.43 -7.21
C TYR A 82 -13.93 9.35 -7.15
N ASN A 83 -13.74 10.60 -6.74
CA ASN A 83 -14.82 11.61 -6.63
C ASN A 83 -14.99 12.45 -7.91
N ARG A 84 -14.27 12.14 -8.99
CA ARG A 84 -14.26 12.88 -10.27
C ARG A 84 -13.94 14.37 -10.13
N ARG A 85 -13.26 14.76 -9.05
CA ARG A 85 -12.82 16.14 -8.81
C ARG A 85 -11.32 16.24 -8.93
N TYR A 86 -10.83 17.40 -9.34
CA TYR A 86 -9.41 17.69 -9.55
C TYR A 86 -9.03 18.89 -8.67
N GLN A 87 -7.83 18.83 -8.09
CA GLN A 87 -7.36 19.82 -7.12
C GLN A 87 -6.31 20.77 -7.71
N GLY A 88 -5.90 20.58 -8.97
CA GLY A 88 -4.80 21.34 -9.54
C GLY A 88 -3.44 20.88 -8.99
N PRO A 89 -2.47 21.78 -8.79
CA PRO A 89 -1.19 21.43 -8.16
C PRO A 89 -1.40 21.04 -6.69
N VAL A 90 -0.92 19.85 -6.29
CA VAL A 90 -1.04 19.32 -4.93
C VAL A 90 0.31 18.76 -4.48
N PRO A 91 0.78 18.99 -3.23
CA PRO A 91 1.99 18.38 -2.71
C PRO A 91 1.91 16.85 -2.75
N ALA A 92 3.02 16.18 -3.06
CA ALA A 92 3.04 14.71 -3.23
C ALA A 92 2.62 13.97 -1.95
N GLY A 93 3.02 14.45 -0.77
CA GLY A 93 2.57 13.88 0.52
C GLY A 93 1.04 13.94 0.67
N GLU A 94 0.44 15.08 0.34
CA GLU A 94 -1.01 15.27 0.38
C GLU A 94 -1.73 14.44 -0.68
N ALA A 95 -1.17 14.34 -1.89
CA ALA A 95 -1.69 13.50 -2.97
C ALA A 95 -1.73 12.01 -2.57
N LEU A 96 -0.70 11.54 -1.84
CA LEU A 96 -0.66 10.21 -1.26
C LEU A 96 -1.73 10.02 -0.17
N ALA A 97 -1.81 10.93 0.79
CA ALA A 97 -2.80 10.89 1.87
C ALA A 97 -4.24 10.85 1.33
N LYS A 98 -4.55 11.73 0.39
CA LYS A 98 -5.86 11.79 -0.30
C LYS A 98 -6.07 10.68 -1.33
N SER A 99 -5.07 9.84 -1.55
CA SER A 99 -5.15 8.71 -2.51
C SER A 99 -5.49 9.14 -3.95
N LEU A 100 -5.05 10.31 -4.39
CA LEU A 100 -5.34 10.80 -5.73
C LEU A 100 -4.76 9.89 -6.79
N ASN A 101 -5.51 9.63 -7.86
CA ASN A 101 -5.11 8.71 -8.91
C ASN A 101 -4.16 9.37 -9.93
N ILE A 102 -4.50 10.56 -10.40
CA ILE A 102 -3.74 11.22 -11.47
C ILE A 102 -2.30 11.54 -11.05
N PRO A 103 -2.04 12.13 -9.85
CA PRO A 103 -0.69 12.33 -9.37
C PRO A 103 0.11 11.02 -9.25
N ALA A 104 -0.53 9.93 -8.78
CA ALA A 104 0.12 8.63 -8.67
C ALA A 104 0.49 8.05 -10.05
N VAL A 105 -0.40 8.09 -11.02
CA VAL A 105 -0.14 7.61 -12.39
C VAL A 105 0.97 8.43 -13.06
N ARG A 106 0.98 9.77 -12.89
CA ARG A 106 2.07 10.63 -13.35
C ARG A 106 3.41 10.27 -12.71
N LEU A 107 3.38 9.99 -11.41
CA LEU A 107 4.57 9.60 -10.66
C LEU A 107 5.09 8.24 -11.13
N GLN A 108 4.21 7.25 -11.33
CA GLN A 108 4.58 5.94 -11.87
C GLN A 108 5.19 6.06 -13.28
N ARG A 109 4.65 6.93 -14.14
CA ARG A 109 5.23 7.18 -15.47
C ARG A 109 6.66 7.72 -15.37
N ARG A 110 6.95 8.58 -14.39
CA ARG A 110 8.30 9.15 -14.17
C ARG A 110 9.28 8.12 -13.61
N VAL A 111 8.83 7.32 -12.64
CA VAL A 111 9.64 6.26 -12.02
C VAL A 111 9.89 5.11 -12.99
N GLY A 112 8.88 4.79 -13.81
CA GLY A 112 8.87 3.64 -14.72
C GLY A 112 8.24 2.40 -14.08
N THR A 113 7.33 1.75 -14.83
CA THR A 113 6.59 0.56 -14.35
C THR A 113 7.52 -0.60 -14.00
N GLY A 114 8.61 -0.82 -14.75
CA GLY A 114 9.57 -1.89 -14.46
C GLY A 114 10.23 -1.73 -13.09
N ARG A 115 10.78 -0.55 -12.80
CA ARG A 115 11.42 -0.28 -11.48
C ARG A 115 10.42 -0.39 -10.32
N TYR A 116 9.19 0.04 -10.56
CA TYR A 116 8.14 -0.06 -9.56
C TYR A 116 7.74 -1.52 -9.32
N LEU A 117 7.60 -2.33 -10.37
CA LEU A 117 7.31 -3.77 -10.28
C LEU A 117 8.43 -4.51 -9.54
N ASP A 118 9.70 -4.27 -9.90
CA ASP A 118 10.87 -4.87 -9.23
C ASP A 118 10.87 -4.58 -7.72
N LEU A 119 10.55 -3.34 -7.35
CA LEU A 119 10.43 -2.97 -5.95
C LEU A 119 9.32 -3.76 -5.24
N LEU A 120 8.13 -3.86 -5.84
CA LEU A 120 7.01 -4.60 -5.27
C LEU A 120 7.37 -6.08 -5.08
N GLN A 121 8.03 -6.70 -6.05
CA GLN A 121 8.52 -8.09 -5.94
C GLN A 121 9.52 -8.24 -4.78
N ARG A 122 10.43 -7.29 -4.60
CA ARG A 122 11.35 -7.26 -3.45
C ARG A 122 10.65 -7.09 -2.11
N CYS A 123 9.44 -6.51 -2.09
CA CYS A 123 8.57 -6.44 -0.92
C CYS A 123 7.70 -7.68 -0.70
N GLY A 124 7.91 -8.75 -1.49
CA GLY A 124 7.22 -10.03 -1.33
C GLY A 124 5.94 -10.21 -2.14
N PHE A 125 5.61 -9.28 -3.05
CA PHE A 125 4.45 -9.44 -3.94
C PHE A 125 4.73 -10.41 -5.08
N ASN A 126 4.93 -11.70 -4.75
CA ASN A 126 5.28 -12.76 -5.71
C ASN A 126 4.18 -13.05 -6.73
N SER A 127 2.95 -12.63 -6.46
CA SER A 127 1.84 -12.75 -7.41
C SER A 127 1.95 -11.79 -8.60
N LEU A 128 2.80 -10.77 -8.51
CA LEU A 128 3.06 -9.80 -9.58
C LEU A 128 4.19 -10.28 -10.48
N TYR A 129 3.98 -11.35 -11.24
CA TYR A 129 5.00 -12.04 -12.04
C TYR A 129 4.93 -11.75 -13.55
N ARG A 130 3.92 -11.01 -14.04
CA ARG A 130 3.79 -10.64 -15.44
C ARG A 130 4.82 -9.57 -15.83
N GLN A 131 4.98 -9.33 -17.12
CA GLN A 131 5.89 -8.30 -17.61
C GLN A 131 5.36 -6.89 -17.26
N PRO A 132 6.25 -5.88 -17.09
CA PRO A 132 5.84 -4.52 -16.74
C PRO A 132 4.80 -3.90 -17.68
N GLN A 133 4.88 -4.21 -18.97
CA GLN A 133 3.92 -3.73 -19.98
C GLN A 133 2.50 -4.27 -19.80
N ASP A 134 2.37 -5.47 -19.21
CA ASP A 134 1.05 -6.09 -18.98
C ASP A 134 0.28 -5.38 -17.84
N TYR A 135 1.00 -4.78 -16.91
CA TYR A 135 0.42 -3.95 -15.85
C TYR A 135 0.22 -2.51 -16.28
N GLY A 136 1.14 -1.98 -17.10
CA GLY A 136 1.13 -0.60 -17.53
C GLY A 136 1.07 0.40 -16.36
N LEU A 137 0.44 1.54 -16.59
CA LEU A 137 0.27 2.59 -15.58
C LEU A 137 -0.84 2.31 -14.54
N THR A 138 -1.61 1.24 -14.74
CA THR A 138 -2.69 0.86 -13.82
C THR A 138 -2.18 0.17 -12.55
N LEU A 139 -0.92 -0.26 -12.52
CA LEU A 139 -0.34 -0.99 -11.39
C LEU A 139 -0.51 -0.26 -10.05
N CYS A 140 -0.33 1.06 -10.01
CA CYS A 140 -0.47 1.84 -8.77
C CYS A 140 -1.93 2.11 -8.34
N VAL A 141 -2.90 1.75 -9.17
CA VAL A 141 -4.33 1.97 -8.91
C VAL A 141 -5.16 0.68 -8.90
N GLY A 142 -4.51 -0.48 -8.85
CA GLY A 142 -5.18 -1.77 -8.71
C GLY A 142 -5.02 -2.72 -9.88
N GLY A 143 -4.14 -2.43 -10.85
CA GLY A 143 -3.86 -3.30 -12.00
C GLY A 143 -3.14 -4.62 -11.67
N GLY A 144 -2.88 -4.90 -10.40
CA GLY A 144 -2.24 -6.13 -9.92
C GLY A 144 -3.06 -6.81 -8.83
N GLU A 145 -3.10 -8.14 -8.84
CA GLU A 145 -3.78 -8.95 -7.83
C GLU A 145 -2.79 -9.45 -6.78
N ILE A 146 -3.09 -9.20 -5.51
CA ILE A 146 -2.25 -9.55 -4.36
C ILE A 146 -3.11 -10.13 -3.24
N SER A 147 -2.51 -10.90 -2.32
CA SER A 147 -3.19 -11.35 -1.11
C SER A 147 -3.12 -10.28 0.01
N LEU A 148 -4.08 -10.33 0.94
CA LEU A 148 -4.04 -9.46 2.12
C LEU A 148 -2.83 -9.77 3.01
N LEU A 149 -2.42 -11.05 3.10
CA LEU A 149 -1.23 -11.45 3.86
C LEU A 149 0.03 -10.84 3.27
N ASP A 150 0.22 -10.92 1.93
CA ASP A 150 1.38 -10.30 1.27
C ASP A 150 1.37 -8.78 1.45
N LEU A 151 0.18 -8.15 1.33
CA LEU A 151 0.03 -6.72 1.53
C LEU A 151 0.42 -6.29 2.95
N ALA A 152 -0.13 -6.96 3.97
CA ALA A 152 0.18 -6.66 5.36
C ALA A 152 1.68 -6.87 5.66
N GLY A 153 2.26 -7.97 5.13
CA GLY A 153 3.70 -8.24 5.24
C GLY A 153 4.56 -7.16 4.60
N ALA A 154 4.20 -6.72 3.40
CA ALA A 154 4.93 -5.67 2.70
C ALA A 154 4.85 -4.32 3.43
N TYR A 155 3.71 -3.99 4.04
CA TYR A 155 3.53 -2.73 4.76
C TYR A 155 4.43 -2.58 5.98
N THR A 156 4.94 -3.67 6.56
CA THR A 156 5.92 -3.61 7.67
C THR A 156 7.20 -2.86 7.30
N VAL A 157 7.48 -2.67 6.01
CA VAL A 157 8.63 -1.90 5.51
C VAL A 157 8.60 -0.44 5.95
N PHE A 158 7.43 0.16 6.08
CA PHE A 158 7.31 1.57 6.44
C PHE A 158 7.65 1.82 7.91
N PRO A 159 6.97 1.21 8.92
CA PRO A 159 7.37 1.36 10.32
C PRO A 159 8.73 0.71 10.60
N GLY A 160 9.19 -0.25 9.78
CA GLY A 160 10.55 -0.79 9.81
C GLY A 160 11.62 0.15 9.22
N LEU A 161 11.28 1.43 8.92
CA LEU A 161 12.16 2.43 8.35
C LEU A 161 12.94 1.92 7.13
N GLY A 162 12.22 1.27 6.22
CA GLY A 162 12.74 0.74 4.96
C GLY A 162 13.36 -0.65 5.07
N LEU A 163 13.37 -1.28 6.23
CA LEU A 163 13.75 -2.68 6.41
C LEU A 163 12.53 -3.57 6.33
N TRP A 164 12.63 -4.62 5.53
CA TRP A 164 11.58 -5.61 5.31
C TRP A 164 12.08 -7.03 5.50
N ARG A 165 11.21 -7.91 5.97
CA ARG A 165 11.37 -9.37 5.97
C ARG A 165 10.04 -10.04 5.61
N PRO A 166 10.06 -11.27 5.06
CA PRO A 166 8.83 -11.98 4.75
C PRO A 166 8.04 -12.31 6.02
N PRO A 167 6.69 -12.25 5.97
CA PRO A 167 5.85 -12.61 7.11
C PRO A 167 6.04 -14.08 7.49
N GLY A 168 5.93 -14.40 8.78
CA GLY A 168 6.01 -15.75 9.33
C GLY A 168 4.78 -16.11 10.13
N VAL A 169 4.25 -17.31 9.88
CA VAL A 169 3.05 -17.82 10.56
C VAL A 169 3.41 -18.55 11.88
N LEU A 170 4.64 -19.05 11.97
CA LEU A 170 5.13 -19.78 13.15
C LEU A 170 6.22 -18.98 13.86
N ALA A 171 6.09 -18.85 15.17
CA ALA A 171 7.18 -18.38 16.01
C ALA A 171 8.32 -19.41 15.95
N VAL A 172 9.50 -18.98 15.52
CA VAL A 172 10.69 -19.84 15.54
C VAL A 172 11.32 -19.77 16.92
N ALA A 173 11.38 -20.90 17.61
CA ALA A 173 12.06 -20.99 18.88
C ALA A 173 13.52 -20.50 18.77
N GLY A 174 13.93 -19.52 19.57
CA GLY A 174 15.26 -18.90 19.49
C GLY A 174 15.32 -17.56 18.74
N GLY A 175 14.16 -16.98 18.38
CA GLY A 175 14.05 -15.72 17.64
C GLY A 175 14.16 -15.91 16.12
N ASP A 176 13.36 -15.18 15.40
CA ASP A 176 13.35 -15.24 13.95
C ASP A 176 14.58 -14.49 13.39
N ARG A 177 15.56 -15.25 12.90
CA ARG A 177 16.79 -14.73 12.27
C ARG A 177 16.66 -14.49 10.77
N ARG A 178 15.43 -14.50 10.20
CA ARG A 178 15.28 -14.15 8.79
C ARG A 178 15.92 -12.80 8.53
N SER A 179 16.77 -12.73 7.53
CA SER A 179 17.47 -11.49 7.20
C SER A 179 16.50 -10.37 6.87
N ARG A 180 16.75 -9.18 7.41
CA ARG A 180 16.04 -7.97 7.00
C ARG A 180 16.71 -7.42 5.75
N ASN A 181 15.93 -7.21 4.71
CA ASN A 181 16.40 -6.60 3.48
C ASN A 181 16.05 -5.11 3.49
N ARG A 182 17.01 -4.26 3.12
CA ARG A 182 16.73 -2.86 2.91
C ARG A 182 16.04 -2.66 1.56
N ILE A 183 14.84 -2.13 1.60
CA ILE A 183 14.02 -1.82 0.42
C ILE A 183 14.11 -0.32 0.10
N PHE A 184 14.00 0.53 1.13
CA PHE A 184 14.05 1.99 1.04
C PHE A 184 15.07 2.57 2.02
N SER A 185 15.49 3.81 1.80
CA SER A 185 16.15 4.59 2.83
C SER A 185 15.19 4.87 4.00
N PRO A 186 15.71 5.07 5.22
CA PRO A 186 14.88 5.44 6.37
C PRO A 186 14.06 6.71 6.11
N GLY A 187 14.64 7.70 5.42
CA GLY A 187 13.98 8.97 5.10
C GLY A 187 12.78 8.80 4.16
N ALA A 188 12.89 7.93 3.15
CA ALA A 188 11.78 7.67 2.23
C ALA A 188 10.61 6.95 2.93
N ALA A 189 10.92 5.98 3.81
CA ALA A 189 9.91 5.28 4.60
C ALA A 189 9.23 6.22 5.60
N ALA A 190 10.02 7.04 6.32
CA ALA A 190 9.50 8.03 7.27
C ALA A 190 8.59 9.07 6.58
N ALA A 191 8.98 9.57 5.41
CA ALA A 191 8.18 10.53 4.64
C ALA A 191 6.81 9.96 4.23
N VAL A 192 6.74 8.67 3.89
CA VAL A 192 5.47 7.99 3.61
C VAL A 192 4.64 7.83 4.88
N LEU A 193 5.25 7.41 5.99
CA LEU A 193 4.55 7.29 7.28
C LEU A 193 3.96 8.63 7.71
N GLU A 194 4.73 9.71 7.63
CA GLU A 194 4.28 11.06 7.95
C GLU A 194 3.05 11.44 7.12
N ALA A 195 3.10 11.23 5.79
CA ALA A 195 1.98 11.52 4.91
C ALA A 195 0.72 10.73 5.27
N LEU A 196 0.86 9.46 5.70
CA LEU A 196 -0.26 8.58 6.07
C LEU A 196 -0.77 8.79 7.50
N SER A 197 0.00 9.49 8.35
CA SER A 197 -0.30 9.69 9.78
C SER A 197 -0.72 11.12 10.11
N THR A 198 -0.95 11.99 9.12
CA THR A 198 -1.38 13.37 9.39
C THR A 198 -2.73 13.40 10.10
N PRO A 199 -2.88 14.13 11.21
CA PRO A 199 -4.14 14.17 11.99
C PRO A 199 -5.35 14.58 11.14
N ASP A 200 -5.19 15.55 10.25
CA ASP A 200 -6.27 16.00 9.35
C ASP A 200 -6.75 14.88 8.43
N HIS A 201 -5.83 14.08 7.88
CA HIS A 201 -6.16 12.92 7.06
C HIS A 201 -6.94 11.86 7.83
N LEU A 202 -6.45 11.50 9.02
CA LEU A 202 -7.07 10.48 9.88
C LEU A 202 -8.46 10.90 10.37
N TYR A 203 -8.60 12.18 10.71
CA TYR A 203 -9.86 12.74 11.15
C TYR A 203 -10.91 12.79 10.01
N ARG A 204 -10.54 13.36 8.86
CA ARG A 204 -11.46 13.49 7.71
C ARG A 204 -11.94 12.17 7.14
N SER A 205 -11.14 11.12 7.30
CA SER A 205 -11.49 9.77 6.86
C SER A 205 -12.35 8.99 7.87
N GLY A 206 -12.64 9.58 9.05
CA GLY A 206 -13.42 8.92 10.09
C GLY A 206 -12.69 7.79 10.82
N VAL A 207 -11.39 7.63 10.59
CA VAL A 207 -10.58 6.58 11.24
C VAL A 207 -10.30 6.94 12.69
N MET A 208 -10.17 8.24 13.00
CA MET A 208 -9.92 8.72 14.36
C MET A 208 -10.92 9.81 14.77
N PRO A 209 -11.41 9.80 16.01
CA PRO A 209 -12.23 10.89 16.54
C PRO A 209 -11.38 12.15 16.78
N ARG A 210 -12.02 13.31 16.77
CA ARG A 210 -11.37 14.58 17.19
C ARG A 210 -10.86 14.45 18.62
N GLY A 211 -9.64 14.94 18.86
CA GLY A 211 -9.04 14.89 20.19
C GLY A 211 -8.48 13.53 20.60
N TYR A 212 -8.19 12.65 19.65
CA TYR A 212 -7.47 11.42 19.94
C TYR A 212 -6.02 11.71 20.34
N TYR A 213 -5.62 11.20 21.51
CA TYR A 213 -4.29 11.34 22.09
C TYR A 213 -3.56 9.98 22.24
N GLY A 214 -4.02 8.95 21.54
CA GLY A 214 -3.43 7.61 21.55
C GLY A 214 -2.18 7.48 20.69
N PRO A 215 -1.69 6.24 20.48
CA PRO A 215 -0.52 5.95 19.66
C PRO A 215 -0.67 6.50 18.24
N SER A 216 0.46 6.86 17.61
CA SER A 216 0.47 7.29 16.21
C SER A 216 -0.11 6.22 15.30
N LEU A 217 -1.06 6.58 14.46
CA LEU A 217 -1.72 5.71 13.50
C LEU A 217 -1.50 6.24 12.10
N GLY A 218 -1.01 5.38 11.21
CA GLY A 218 -0.99 5.66 9.76
C GLY A 218 -1.98 4.73 9.06
N TYR A 219 -2.68 5.23 8.03
CA TYR A 219 -3.63 4.39 7.35
C TYR A 219 -3.69 4.66 5.84
N LYS A 220 -4.03 3.62 5.07
CA LYS A 220 -4.24 3.72 3.63
C LYS A 220 -5.44 2.89 3.18
N THR A 221 -6.32 3.50 2.40
CA THR A 221 -7.46 2.83 1.76
C THR A 221 -7.12 2.31 0.38
N GLY A 222 -7.81 1.25 -0.02
CA GLY A 222 -7.89 0.78 -1.39
C GLY A 222 -9.35 0.47 -1.74
N THR A 223 -9.71 0.70 -3.00
CA THR A 223 -11.00 0.31 -3.58
C THR A 223 -10.70 -0.51 -4.83
N SER A 224 -11.28 -1.69 -4.94
CA SER A 224 -11.12 -2.63 -6.04
C SER A 224 -12.42 -2.78 -6.81
#